data_30c1bb640b68a0a484085306557d1a68
#
_entry.id   30c1bb640b68a0a484085306557d1a68
#
_cell.length_a   1.000
_cell.length_b   1.000
_cell.length_c   1.000
_cell.angle_alpha   90.00
_cell.angle_beta   90.00
_cell.angle_gamma   90.00
#
_symmetry.space_group_name_H-M   'P 1'
#
loop_
_entity.id
_entity.type
_entity.pdbx_description
1 polymer ?
#
loop_
_entity_poly.entity_id
_entity_poly.type
_entity_poly.pdbx_seq_one_letter_code
_entity_poly.pdbx_strand_id
1 'polypeptide(L)'
;MENKEIEIAKNPNPPRAPGDATGFSCSHALRLSAREWVVVLVALTALICLAPAVWERVERFDPGGDYRMPYKLSNDYWHYRRHCRRACAREKTPVVGDSVVWGHYVAPDQTLSHYLNERSGSTRFANLGLDGTHPAALAGLLRHYAAGISGRAVLLHFNPLWMTSKKHDLQTTKEFRFNHPRLVPQFRPRIPCYRASFSTRLWAAIEQRVPFFSLTSHLRCAYWDNMGLHAWTLEHPAANPVTPLWAGLPQPLPAGQPAPQQRADLTARKQNPAWVEPDESLQWCFFRRSILSLRQRHCDVFVLVGPFNEHTLGEPGKAGYDRVKSEIEAWLQAHEIPHLAPPPLPAALYVDTSHPIAQGYALLAKQLLENTAFRSWLGAGPETSLPTQGPEPSAPNAAALPRTFRP
;
A
#
# COMPACT_ATOMS: atom_id res chain seq x y z
N MET A 1 9.46 -84.03 -23.23
CA MET A 1 8.20 -83.64 -23.88
C MET A 1 8.49 -82.28 -24.53
N GLU A 2 8.78 -82.45 -25.62
CA GLU A 2 8.87 -81.92 -26.98
C GLU A 2 8.76 -80.38 -27.04
N ASN A 3 9.95 -79.81 -27.28
CA ASN A 3 10.12 -78.46 -27.82
C ASN A 3 9.70 -78.46 -29.29
N LYS A 4 8.73 -77.67 -29.67
CA LYS A 4 8.48 -77.27 -31.05
C LYS A 4 9.04 -75.87 -31.30
N GLU A 5 10.20 -75.84 -31.98
CA GLU A 5 10.71 -74.65 -32.62
C GLU A 5 9.78 -74.19 -33.74
N ILE A 6 9.32 -72.96 -33.67
CA ILE A 6 8.56 -72.34 -34.77
C ILE A 6 9.57 -71.52 -35.60
N GLU A 7 9.80 -72.05 -36.79
CA GLU A 7 10.60 -71.47 -37.86
C GLU A 7 9.93 -70.17 -38.38
N ILE A 8 10.52 -69.02 -38.11
CA ILE A 8 10.04 -67.69 -38.63
C ILE A 8 10.61 -67.50 -40.03
N ALA A 9 9.74 -67.68 -41.03
CA ALA A 9 10.05 -67.39 -42.42
C ALA A 9 10.49 -65.96 -42.64
N LYS A 10 11.69 -65.72 -43.15
CA LYS A 10 12.22 -64.45 -43.62
C LYS A 10 11.38 -63.93 -44.81
N ASN A 11 10.64 -62.88 -44.58
CA ASN A 11 9.93 -62.15 -45.65
C ASN A 11 10.90 -61.12 -46.28
N PRO A 12 11.21 -61.17 -47.56
CA PRO A 12 12.06 -60.24 -48.22
C PRO A 12 11.23 -59.05 -48.70
N ASN A 13 11.72 -57.85 -48.37
CA ASN A 13 11.30 -56.55 -48.82
C ASN A 13 10.06 -55.91 -48.10
N PRO A 14 10.28 -54.90 -47.25
CA PRO A 14 9.20 -53.98 -46.89
C PRO A 14 8.85 -53.12 -48.11
N PRO A 15 7.57 -52.79 -48.34
CA PRO A 15 7.15 -51.92 -49.41
C PRO A 15 7.75 -50.52 -49.16
N ARG A 16 8.36 -49.94 -50.22
CA ARG A 16 8.76 -48.53 -50.24
C ARG A 16 7.56 -47.66 -49.85
N ALA A 17 7.73 -46.88 -48.78
CA ALA A 17 6.79 -45.82 -48.43
C ALA A 17 6.62 -44.87 -49.63
N PRO A 18 5.38 -44.44 -49.93
CA PRO A 18 5.14 -43.42 -50.94
C PRO A 18 5.81 -42.11 -50.52
N GLY A 19 6.42 -41.50 -51.53
CA GLY A 19 7.32 -40.41 -51.42
C GLY A 19 6.84 -39.19 -50.59
N ASP A 20 7.81 -38.60 -50.03
CA ASP A 20 7.93 -37.17 -49.68
C ASP A 20 6.61 -36.39 -49.51
N ALA A 21 5.99 -36.57 -48.38
CA ALA A 21 5.22 -35.45 -47.81
C ALA A 21 6.23 -34.32 -47.60
N THR A 22 6.13 -33.31 -48.41
CA THR A 22 6.83 -32.03 -48.29
C THR A 22 6.80 -31.61 -46.84
N GLY A 23 7.90 -31.84 -46.15
CA GLY A 23 8.08 -31.34 -44.79
C GLY A 23 7.90 -29.82 -44.84
N PHE A 24 6.78 -29.36 -44.32
CA PHE A 24 6.65 -27.96 -43.96
C PHE A 24 7.71 -27.69 -42.91
N SER A 25 8.91 -27.34 -43.36
CA SER A 25 9.93 -26.75 -42.53
C SER A 25 9.43 -25.36 -42.08
N CYS A 26 8.64 -25.36 -41.05
CA CYS A 26 8.27 -24.10 -40.34
C CYS A 26 9.52 -23.55 -39.65
N SER A 27 10.54 -23.19 -40.39
CA SER A 27 11.60 -22.32 -39.87
C SER A 27 11.06 -20.89 -39.76
N HIS A 28 10.25 -20.62 -38.75
CA HIS A 28 9.87 -19.24 -38.39
C HIS A 28 11.04 -18.52 -37.72
N ALA A 29 12.20 -18.50 -38.38
CA ALA A 29 13.27 -17.60 -37.99
C ALA A 29 12.93 -16.20 -38.55
N LEU A 30 12.12 -15.47 -37.80
CA LEU A 30 11.94 -14.01 -38.03
C LEU A 30 13.30 -13.34 -37.81
N ARG A 31 14.07 -13.20 -38.88
CA ARG A 31 15.34 -12.45 -38.88
C ARG A 31 15.01 -11.02 -39.24
N LEU A 32 14.84 -10.17 -38.23
CA LEU A 32 14.69 -8.75 -38.45
C LEU A 32 16.06 -8.14 -38.85
N SER A 33 16.05 -7.26 -39.83
CA SER A 33 17.19 -6.41 -40.17
C SER A 33 17.47 -5.39 -39.06
N ALA A 34 18.64 -4.81 -39.00
CA ALA A 34 18.98 -3.79 -38.00
C ALA A 34 17.99 -2.60 -38.04
N ARG A 35 17.49 -2.21 -39.20
CA ARG A 35 16.48 -1.14 -39.33
C ARG A 35 15.14 -1.54 -38.71
N GLU A 36 14.69 -2.76 -38.93
CA GLU A 36 13.45 -3.29 -38.34
C GLU A 36 13.56 -3.41 -36.81
N TRP A 37 14.72 -3.81 -36.29
CA TRP A 37 14.98 -3.80 -34.87
C TRP A 37 14.88 -2.39 -34.27
N VAL A 38 15.40 -1.37 -34.97
CA VAL A 38 15.25 0.02 -34.52
C VAL A 38 13.78 0.44 -34.50
N VAL A 39 13.01 0.09 -35.53
CA VAL A 39 11.57 0.40 -35.59
C VAL A 39 10.83 -0.29 -34.44
N VAL A 40 11.09 -1.57 -34.18
CA VAL A 40 10.49 -2.32 -33.05
C VAL A 40 10.84 -1.67 -31.72
N LEU A 41 12.11 -1.29 -31.53
CA LEU A 41 12.55 -0.65 -30.29
C LEU A 41 11.86 0.71 -30.08
N VAL A 42 11.76 1.52 -31.12
CA VAL A 42 11.05 2.82 -31.06
C VAL A 42 9.56 2.61 -30.77
N ALA A 43 8.90 1.68 -31.46
CA ALA A 43 7.49 1.38 -31.24
C ALA A 43 7.23 0.87 -29.81
N LEU A 44 8.07 -0.03 -29.29
CA LEU A 44 7.99 -0.55 -27.94
C LEU A 44 8.21 0.55 -26.89
N THR A 45 9.20 1.42 -27.12
CA THR A 45 9.47 2.57 -26.23
C THR A 45 8.29 3.53 -26.22
N ALA A 46 7.73 3.84 -27.41
CA ALA A 46 6.54 4.68 -27.51
C ALA A 46 5.35 4.05 -26.77
N LEU A 47 5.11 2.75 -26.91
CA LEU A 47 4.07 2.02 -26.18
C LEU A 47 4.27 2.13 -24.67
N ILE A 48 5.48 1.84 -24.18
CA ILE A 48 5.81 1.90 -22.75
C ILE A 48 5.59 3.31 -22.17
N CYS A 49 5.94 4.35 -22.93
CA CYS A 49 5.81 5.73 -22.47
C CYS A 49 4.38 6.27 -22.57
N LEU A 50 3.65 5.93 -23.64
CA LEU A 50 2.35 6.55 -23.94
C LEU A 50 1.15 5.78 -23.34
N ALA A 51 1.21 4.44 -23.25
CA ALA A 51 0.10 3.64 -22.80
C ALA A 51 -0.45 4.06 -21.41
N PRO A 52 0.37 4.40 -20.39
CA PRO A 52 -0.15 4.87 -19.11
C PRO A 52 -0.96 6.17 -19.22
N ALA A 53 -0.48 7.12 -20.03
CA ALA A 53 -1.15 8.41 -20.24
C ALA A 53 -2.44 8.28 -21.05
N VAL A 54 -2.43 7.40 -22.08
CA VAL A 54 -3.61 7.09 -22.87
C VAL A 54 -4.66 6.41 -22.03
N TRP A 55 -4.27 5.37 -21.27
CA TRP A 55 -5.19 4.64 -20.40
C TRP A 55 -5.83 5.55 -19.35
N GLU A 56 -5.06 6.45 -18.75
CA GLU A 56 -5.57 7.40 -17.77
C GLU A 56 -6.65 8.36 -18.32
N ARG A 57 -6.63 8.62 -19.63
CA ARG A 57 -7.67 9.41 -20.32
C ARG A 57 -8.88 8.58 -20.70
N VAL A 58 -8.67 7.33 -21.08
CA VAL A 58 -9.75 6.41 -21.52
C VAL A 58 -10.55 5.92 -20.31
N GLU A 59 -9.87 5.50 -19.26
CA GLU A 59 -10.53 5.01 -18.06
C GLU A 59 -11.10 6.19 -17.25
N ARG A 60 -12.42 6.25 -17.17
CA ARG A 60 -13.10 7.27 -16.39
C ARG A 60 -12.89 7.03 -14.90
N PHE A 61 -12.37 8.01 -14.20
CA PHE A 61 -12.21 8.00 -12.76
C PHE A 61 -12.56 9.38 -12.19
N ASP A 62 -13.69 9.45 -11.51
CA ASP A 62 -14.13 10.63 -10.80
C ASP A 62 -14.47 10.27 -9.35
N PRO A 63 -13.52 10.43 -8.41
CA PRO A 63 -13.74 10.11 -7.01
C PRO A 63 -14.73 11.11 -6.40
N GLY A 64 -15.82 10.62 -5.83
CA GLY A 64 -16.72 11.39 -4.99
C GLY A 64 -16.05 11.95 -3.73
N GLY A 65 -16.80 12.70 -2.92
CA GLY A 65 -16.30 13.34 -1.70
C GLY A 65 -15.72 12.36 -0.69
N ASP A 66 -16.36 11.20 -0.54
CA ASP A 66 -16.01 10.15 0.43
C ASP A 66 -15.30 8.96 -0.22
N TYR A 67 -14.72 9.16 -1.41
CA TYR A 67 -14.00 8.09 -2.08
C TYR A 67 -12.82 7.62 -1.27
N ARG A 68 -12.67 6.30 -1.17
CA ARG A 68 -11.48 5.59 -0.71
C ARG A 68 -11.12 4.47 -1.68
N MET A 69 -9.91 3.98 -1.64
CA MET A 69 -9.49 2.84 -2.47
C MET A 69 -10.41 1.64 -2.22
N PRO A 70 -10.98 0.99 -3.26
CA PRO A 70 -11.68 -0.27 -3.08
C PRO A 70 -10.78 -1.33 -2.47
N TYR A 71 -11.30 -2.18 -1.56
CA TYR A 71 -10.53 -3.25 -0.94
C TYR A 71 -9.86 -4.17 -1.98
N LYS A 72 -10.58 -4.52 -3.03
CA LYS A 72 -10.06 -5.32 -4.15
C LYS A 72 -8.84 -4.69 -4.83
N LEU A 73 -8.72 -3.35 -4.78
CA LEU A 73 -7.62 -2.58 -5.36
C LEU A 73 -6.53 -2.19 -4.35
N SER A 74 -6.49 -2.76 -3.14
CA SER A 74 -5.49 -2.41 -2.11
C SER A 74 -4.04 -2.60 -2.59
N ASN A 75 -3.79 -3.48 -3.55
CA ASN A 75 -2.47 -3.70 -4.14
C ASN A 75 -2.26 -2.98 -5.49
N ASP A 76 -3.18 -2.11 -5.87
CA ASP A 76 -3.14 -1.34 -7.11
C ASP A 76 -2.57 0.06 -6.85
N TYR A 77 -1.25 0.15 -6.88
CA TYR A 77 -0.57 1.42 -6.59
C TYR A 77 -0.61 2.42 -7.74
N TRP A 78 -0.86 1.97 -8.99
CA TRP A 78 -1.10 2.87 -10.11
C TRP A 78 -2.41 3.64 -9.91
N HIS A 79 -3.48 2.95 -9.53
CA HIS A 79 -4.76 3.58 -9.21
C HIS A 79 -4.65 4.48 -7.97
N TYR A 80 -3.91 4.05 -6.92
CA TYR A 80 -3.61 4.89 -5.76
C TYR A 80 -2.91 6.19 -6.17
N ARG A 81 -1.89 6.14 -7.04
CA ARG A 81 -1.22 7.33 -7.58
C ARG A 81 -2.21 8.27 -8.26
N ARG A 82 -3.12 7.73 -9.04
CA ARG A 82 -4.16 8.48 -9.74
C ARG A 82 -5.12 9.15 -8.78
N HIS A 83 -5.59 8.42 -7.74
CA HIS A 83 -6.43 8.97 -6.69
C HIS A 83 -5.70 10.10 -5.93
N CYS A 84 -4.46 9.88 -5.52
CA CYS A 84 -3.62 10.89 -4.87
C CYS A 84 -3.51 12.18 -5.72
N ARG A 85 -3.21 12.05 -7.03
CA ARG A 85 -3.14 13.21 -7.93
C ARG A 85 -4.47 13.95 -8.06
N ARG A 86 -5.59 13.22 -8.13
CA ARG A 86 -6.93 13.83 -8.18
C ARG A 86 -7.26 14.59 -6.89
N ALA A 87 -6.96 14.02 -5.73
CA ALA A 87 -7.13 14.68 -4.45
C ALA A 87 -6.28 15.96 -4.38
N CYS A 88 -5.01 15.87 -4.80
CA CYS A 88 -4.12 17.02 -4.84
C CYS A 88 -4.54 18.12 -5.83
N ALA A 89 -5.01 17.74 -7.02
CA ALA A 89 -5.50 18.70 -8.02
C ALA A 89 -6.78 19.43 -7.58
N ARG A 90 -7.54 18.86 -6.64
CA ARG A 90 -8.72 19.47 -6.00
C ARG A 90 -8.37 20.19 -4.70
N GLU A 91 -7.10 20.46 -4.43
CA GLU A 91 -6.59 21.14 -3.24
C GLU A 91 -7.02 20.50 -1.92
N LYS A 92 -7.30 19.18 -1.93
CA LYS A 92 -7.67 18.47 -0.72
C LYS A 92 -6.48 18.30 0.21
N THR A 93 -6.76 18.26 1.51
CA THR A 93 -5.82 17.83 2.55
C THR A 93 -5.80 16.30 2.59
N PRO A 94 -4.70 15.64 2.20
CA PRO A 94 -4.58 14.20 2.28
C PRO A 94 -4.63 13.70 3.72
N VAL A 95 -5.51 12.73 4.00
CA VAL A 95 -5.49 11.93 5.23
C VAL A 95 -4.85 10.60 4.86
N VAL A 96 -3.61 10.40 5.29
CA VAL A 96 -2.75 9.28 4.85
C VAL A 96 -2.49 8.34 6.01
N GLY A 97 -2.66 7.04 5.80
CA GLY A 97 -2.44 6.04 6.85
C GLY A 97 -2.80 4.63 6.40
N ASP A 98 -3.01 3.77 7.39
CA ASP A 98 -3.35 2.36 7.23
C ASP A 98 -4.87 2.11 7.17
N SER A 99 -5.27 0.90 7.54
CA SER A 99 -6.65 0.46 7.62
C SER A 99 -7.55 1.31 8.53
N VAL A 100 -6.99 2.00 9.51
CA VAL A 100 -7.74 2.94 10.38
C VAL A 100 -8.17 4.16 9.55
N VAL A 101 -7.28 4.77 8.78
CA VAL A 101 -7.65 5.87 7.88
C VAL A 101 -8.54 5.38 6.75
N TRP A 102 -8.22 4.21 6.19
CA TRP A 102 -9.03 3.60 5.14
C TRP A 102 -10.47 3.34 5.60
N GLY A 103 -10.67 2.99 6.88
CA GLY A 103 -11.97 2.70 7.47
C GLY A 103 -12.41 1.25 7.25
N HIS A 104 -11.63 0.28 7.78
CA HIS A 104 -11.76 -1.16 7.46
C HIS A 104 -13.17 -1.73 7.64
N TYR A 105 -13.87 -1.35 8.72
CA TYR A 105 -15.18 -1.91 9.06
C TYR A 105 -16.36 -0.95 8.83
N VAL A 106 -16.14 0.19 8.20
CA VAL A 106 -17.17 1.21 8.03
C VAL A 106 -17.39 1.53 6.55
N ALA A 107 -18.52 2.12 6.23
CA ALA A 107 -18.82 2.59 4.89
C ALA A 107 -17.95 3.81 4.51
N PRO A 108 -17.82 4.17 3.23
CA PRO A 108 -17.03 5.33 2.81
C PRO A 108 -17.44 6.65 3.47
N ASP A 109 -18.74 6.84 3.68
CA ASP A 109 -19.37 7.98 4.37
C ASP A 109 -19.36 7.86 5.91
N GLN A 110 -18.50 7.00 6.47
CA GLN A 110 -18.34 6.78 7.90
C GLN A 110 -16.85 6.77 8.32
N THR A 111 -15.97 7.21 7.43
CA THR A 111 -14.52 7.26 7.70
C THR A 111 -14.13 8.52 8.45
N LEU A 112 -12.88 8.56 8.95
CA LEU A 112 -12.35 9.75 9.60
C LEU A 112 -12.41 10.99 8.70
N SER A 113 -12.04 10.86 7.44
CA SER A 113 -12.06 11.97 6.47
C SER A 113 -13.47 12.49 6.20
N HIS A 114 -14.47 11.59 6.16
CA HIS A 114 -15.86 11.97 6.04
C HIS A 114 -16.30 12.83 7.24
N TYR A 115 -16.13 12.35 8.47
CA TYR A 115 -16.55 13.10 9.66
C TYR A 115 -15.76 14.40 9.88
N LEU A 116 -14.50 14.46 9.45
CA LEU A 116 -13.76 15.73 9.43
C LEU A 116 -14.40 16.73 8.46
N ASN A 117 -14.83 16.29 7.27
CA ASN A 117 -15.52 17.12 6.29
C ASN A 117 -16.89 17.57 6.79
N GLU A 118 -17.71 16.61 7.26
CA GLU A 118 -19.05 16.87 7.76
C GLU A 118 -19.03 17.90 8.90
N ARG A 119 -18.21 17.66 9.93
CA ARG A 119 -18.16 18.52 11.13
C ARG A 119 -17.51 19.89 10.90
N SER A 120 -16.60 19.98 9.94
CA SER A 120 -16.03 21.29 9.55
C SER A 120 -16.86 22.04 8.50
N GLY A 121 -17.98 21.45 8.04
CA GLY A 121 -18.81 22.03 6.97
C GLY A 121 -18.03 22.20 5.66
N SER A 122 -17.04 21.34 5.39
CA SER A 122 -16.14 21.47 4.25
C SER A 122 -16.02 20.16 3.46
N THR A 123 -15.37 20.22 2.32
CA THR A 123 -14.96 19.03 1.55
C THR A 123 -13.43 18.93 1.45
N ARG A 124 -12.73 19.45 2.45
CA ARG A 124 -11.28 19.66 2.45
C ARG A 124 -10.47 18.38 2.53
N PHE A 125 -10.94 17.38 3.28
CA PHE A 125 -10.17 16.16 3.55
C PHE A 125 -10.42 15.08 2.50
N ALA A 126 -9.38 14.38 2.06
CA ALA A 126 -9.47 13.23 1.17
C ALA A 126 -8.88 11.99 1.84
N ASN A 127 -9.61 10.86 1.79
CA ASN A 127 -9.14 9.58 2.31
C ASN A 127 -8.07 8.99 1.37
N LEU A 128 -6.82 9.03 1.80
CA LEU A 128 -5.69 8.36 1.14
C LEU A 128 -5.11 7.23 2.02
N GLY A 129 -5.93 6.67 2.89
CA GLY A 129 -5.63 5.44 3.59
C GLY A 129 -5.58 4.25 2.65
N LEU A 130 -4.77 3.26 3.01
CA LEU A 130 -4.68 2.00 2.27
C LEU A 130 -4.71 0.84 3.26
N ASP A 131 -5.66 -0.08 3.06
CA ASP A 131 -5.88 -1.19 4.00
C ASP A 131 -4.64 -2.06 4.14
N GLY A 132 -4.29 -2.42 5.39
CA GLY A 132 -3.13 -3.24 5.71
C GLY A 132 -1.76 -2.57 5.51
N THR A 133 -1.70 -1.27 5.24
CA THR A 133 -0.44 -0.54 5.07
C THR A 133 0.24 -0.33 6.42
N HIS A 134 1.43 -0.89 6.59
CA HIS A 134 2.30 -0.66 7.74
C HIS A 134 3.35 0.43 7.42
N PRO A 135 4.01 1.05 8.42
CA PRO A 135 4.89 2.21 8.20
C PRO A 135 6.00 2.01 7.18
N ALA A 136 6.60 0.80 7.10
CA ALA A 136 7.62 0.54 6.06
C ALA A 136 7.02 0.52 4.64
N ALA A 137 5.78 0.02 4.48
CA ALA A 137 5.05 0.09 3.21
C ALA A 137 4.59 1.53 2.92
N LEU A 138 4.12 2.26 3.93
CA LEU A 138 3.71 3.65 3.81
C LEU A 138 4.85 4.55 3.29
N ALA A 139 6.06 4.36 3.80
CA ALA A 139 7.25 5.08 3.31
C ALA A 139 7.50 4.83 1.81
N GLY A 140 7.34 3.59 1.35
CA GLY A 140 7.45 3.26 -0.07
C GLY A 140 6.29 3.81 -0.91
N LEU A 141 5.07 3.77 -0.39
CA LEU A 141 3.89 4.34 -1.01
C LEU A 141 4.06 5.85 -1.25
N LEU A 142 4.45 6.58 -0.22
CA LEU A 142 4.73 8.01 -0.29
C LEU A 142 5.86 8.32 -1.28
N ARG A 143 6.91 7.51 -1.27
CA ARG A 143 8.07 7.72 -2.14
C ARG A 143 7.76 7.51 -3.61
N HIS A 144 7.03 6.45 -3.96
CA HIS A 144 6.92 5.99 -5.35
C HIS A 144 5.58 6.32 -6.01
N TYR A 145 4.50 6.45 -5.21
CA TYR A 145 3.15 6.58 -5.75
C TYR A 145 2.40 7.83 -5.29
N ALA A 146 2.87 8.49 -4.26
CA ALA A 146 2.29 9.72 -3.74
C ALA A 146 3.21 10.95 -3.90
N ALA A 147 4.01 10.99 -4.96
CA ALA A 147 4.90 12.12 -5.24
C ALA A 147 4.14 13.45 -5.48
N GLY A 148 2.87 13.39 -5.87
CA GLY A 148 2.01 14.58 -6.02
C GLY A 148 1.65 15.26 -4.69
N ILE A 149 1.91 14.64 -3.54
CA ILE A 149 1.76 15.29 -2.23
C ILE A 149 3.00 16.17 -1.99
N SER A 150 2.85 17.46 -2.24
CA SER A 150 3.88 18.48 -2.02
C SER A 150 3.24 19.84 -1.76
N GLY A 151 3.89 20.70 -0.98
CA GLY A 151 3.47 22.09 -0.72
C GLY A 151 2.08 22.20 -0.09
N ARG A 152 1.67 21.27 0.77
CA ARG A 152 0.32 21.24 1.36
C ARG A 152 0.25 20.63 2.74
N ALA A 153 -0.83 20.88 3.44
CA ALA A 153 -1.16 20.24 4.69
C ALA A 153 -1.43 18.74 4.47
N VAL A 154 -0.92 17.86 5.34
CA VAL A 154 -1.09 16.41 5.33
C VAL A 154 -1.37 15.91 6.73
N LEU A 155 -2.51 15.24 6.94
CA LEU A 155 -2.78 14.48 8.15
C LEU A 155 -2.22 13.07 7.99
N LEU A 156 -1.14 12.77 8.73
CA LEU A 156 -0.44 11.48 8.67
C LEU A 156 -0.77 10.66 9.91
N HIS A 157 -1.25 9.45 9.73
CA HIS A 157 -1.65 8.56 10.80
C HIS A 157 -0.56 7.53 11.14
N PHE A 158 -0.29 7.37 12.42
CA PHE A 158 0.54 6.30 12.97
C PHE A 158 -0.27 5.37 13.86
N ASN A 159 -0.26 4.08 13.56
CA ASN A 159 -0.92 3.06 14.35
C ASN A 159 0.11 2.33 15.22
N PRO A 160 0.05 2.46 16.57
CA PRO A 160 0.95 1.76 17.48
C PRO A 160 0.87 0.23 17.38
N LEU A 161 -0.20 -0.32 16.79
CA LEU A 161 -0.34 -1.76 16.52
C LEU A 161 0.93 -2.35 15.87
N TRP A 162 1.59 -1.60 15.01
CA TRP A 162 2.77 -2.05 14.28
C TRP A 162 4.02 -2.22 15.16
N MET A 163 3.96 -1.82 16.44
CA MET A 163 5.03 -1.99 17.42
C MET A 163 4.69 -3.00 18.53
N THR A 164 3.55 -3.68 18.45
CA THR A 164 3.09 -4.63 19.49
C THR A 164 3.93 -5.90 19.61
N SER A 165 4.79 -6.18 18.64
CA SER A 165 5.70 -7.33 18.64
C SER A 165 6.77 -7.20 17.57
N LYS A 166 7.89 -7.92 17.72
CA LYS A 166 8.93 -8.03 16.68
C LYS A 166 8.39 -8.53 15.34
N LYS A 167 7.27 -9.29 15.34
CA LYS A 167 6.60 -9.75 14.11
C LYS A 167 5.90 -8.58 13.42
N HIS A 168 5.07 -7.81 14.12
CA HIS A 168 4.41 -6.63 13.57
C HIS A 168 5.43 -5.56 13.17
N ASP A 169 6.53 -5.46 13.90
CA ASP A 169 7.63 -4.55 13.57
C ASP A 169 8.56 -5.06 12.44
N LEU A 170 8.27 -6.20 11.81
CA LEU A 170 9.03 -6.82 10.71
C LEU A 170 10.48 -7.21 11.08
N GLN A 171 10.80 -7.35 12.35
CA GLN A 171 12.14 -7.66 12.85
C GLN A 171 12.43 -9.17 13.02
N THR A 172 11.42 -10.03 12.85
CA THR A 172 11.66 -11.49 12.97
C THR A 172 12.52 -11.99 11.84
N THR A 173 13.40 -12.93 12.17
CA THR A 173 14.26 -13.61 11.17
C THR A 173 13.53 -14.70 10.41
N LYS A 174 12.45 -15.25 10.99
CA LYS A 174 11.59 -16.23 10.32
C LYS A 174 10.75 -15.52 9.28
N GLU A 175 10.72 -16.07 8.08
CA GLU A 175 9.87 -15.60 6.99
C GLU A 175 8.39 -15.68 7.38
N PHE A 176 7.65 -14.63 7.05
CA PHE A 176 6.20 -14.67 7.06
C PHE A 176 5.64 -13.72 5.98
N ARG A 177 4.42 -13.99 5.55
CA ARG A 177 3.73 -13.11 4.61
C ARG A 177 3.19 -11.89 5.35
N PHE A 178 3.53 -10.72 4.86
CA PHE A 178 3.01 -9.44 5.34
C PHE A 178 2.43 -8.64 4.16
N ASN A 179 1.59 -7.67 4.47
CA ASN A 179 0.92 -6.86 3.47
C ASN A 179 1.89 -5.96 2.71
N HIS A 180 1.59 -5.64 1.47
CA HIS A 180 2.30 -4.68 0.63
C HIS A 180 3.81 -4.92 0.46
N PRO A 181 4.29 -6.17 0.24
CA PRO A 181 5.71 -6.46 0.14
C PRO A 181 6.41 -5.73 -1.02
N ARG A 182 5.65 -5.29 -2.04
CA ARG A 182 6.19 -4.50 -3.17
C ARG A 182 6.49 -3.05 -2.81
N LEU A 183 5.97 -2.52 -1.70
CA LEU A 183 6.22 -1.16 -1.24
C LEU A 183 7.45 -1.04 -0.35
N VAL A 184 7.81 -2.10 0.39
CA VAL A 184 8.99 -2.04 1.25
C VAL A 184 10.28 -1.95 0.43
N PRO A 185 11.41 -1.50 1.03
CA PRO A 185 12.70 -1.52 0.35
C PRO A 185 13.04 -2.92 -0.16
N GLN A 186 13.33 -3.04 -1.45
CA GLN A 186 13.58 -4.35 -2.07
C GLN A 186 15.02 -4.84 -1.80
N PHE A 187 15.97 -3.93 -1.67
CA PHE A 187 17.39 -4.27 -1.49
C PHE A 187 17.97 -3.69 -0.21
N ARG A 188 17.89 -2.38 -0.01
CA ARG A 188 18.43 -1.67 1.16
C ARG A 188 17.48 -0.58 1.65
N PRO A 189 17.27 -0.46 2.98
CA PRO A 189 17.68 -1.40 4.03
C PRO A 189 16.95 -2.74 3.90
N ARG A 190 17.59 -3.81 4.40
CA ARG A 190 17.01 -5.16 4.35
C ARG A 190 15.92 -5.31 5.42
N ILE A 191 14.75 -5.80 5.02
CA ILE A 191 13.71 -6.21 5.95
C ILE A 191 13.98 -7.65 6.38
N PRO A 192 14.20 -7.95 7.67
CA PRO A 192 14.66 -9.26 8.14
C PRO A 192 13.77 -10.43 7.75
N CYS A 193 12.44 -10.27 7.84
CA CYS A 193 11.46 -11.30 7.50
C CYS A 193 11.14 -11.43 6.01
N TYR A 194 11.63 -10.52 5.15
CA TYR A 194 11.31 -10.54 3.72
C TYR A 194 12.30 -11.40 2.93
N ARG A 195 11.85 -12.55 2.43
CA ARG A 195 12.64 -13.60 1.76
C ARG A 195 12.35 -13.76 0.26
N ALA A 196 11.83 -12.73 -0.40
CA ALA A 196 11.56 -12.80 -1.83
C ALA A 196 12.83 -13.08 -2.66
N SER A 197 12.65 -13.77 -3.81
CA SER A 197 13.73 -14.02 -4.77
C SER A 197 14.28 -12.71 -5.36
N PHE A 198 15.51 -12.76 -5.91
CA PHE A 198 16.10 -11.61 -6.56
C PHE A 198 15.22 -11.08 -7.72
N SER A 199 14.67 -11.99 -8.53
CA SER A 199 13.79 -11.63 -9.65
C SER A 199 12.51 -10.93 -9.18
N THR A 200 11.88 -11.41 -8.11
CA THR A 200 10.70 -10.77 -7.50
C THR A 200 11.02 -9.35 -7.02
N ARG A 201 12.17 -9.18 -6.35
CA ARG A 201 12.62 -7.87 -5.86
C ARG A 201 12.96 -6.90 -7.00
N LEU A 202 13.66 -7.42 -8.02
CA LEU A 202 14.00 -6.62 -9.20
C LEU A 202 12.74 -6.17 -9.93
N TRP A 203 11.76 -7.08 -10.10
CA TRP A 203 10.48 -6.74 -10.71
C TRP A 203 9.74 -5.65 -9.92
N ALA A 204 9.63 -5.78 -8.61
CA ALA A 204 9.03 -4.76 -7.76
C ALA A 204 9.73 -3.40 -7.89
N ALA A 205 11.07 -3.39 -7.95
CA ALA A 205 11.85 -2.15 -8.13
C ALA A 205 11.66 -1.50 -9.51
N ILE A 206 11.46 -2.31 -10.56
CA ILE A 206 11.13 -1.83 -11.92
C ILE A 206 9.71 -1.25 -11.92
N GLU A 207 8.74 -1.97 -11.39
CA GLU A 207 7.34 -1.53 -11.28
C GLU A 207 7.21 -0.17 -10.54
N GLN A 208 7.97 0.04 -9.49
CA GLN A 208 8.00 1.30 -8.73
C GLN A 208 8.47 2.51 -9.57
N ARG A 209 9.27 2.29 -10.60
CA ARG A 209 9.91 3.34 -11.40
C ARG A 209 9.31 3.53 -12.78
N VAL A 210 8.77 2.49 -13.38
CA VAL A 210 8.27 2.49 -14.76
C VAL A 210 6.74 2.42 -14.76
N PRO A 211 6.05 3.53 -15.08
CA PRO A 211 4.58 3.61 -15.01
C PRO A 211 3.84 2.55 -15.83
N PHE A 212 4.42 2.08 -16.93
CA PHE A 212 3.85 1.03 -17.76
C PHE A 212 3.62 -0.28 -16.98
N PHE A 213 4.61 -0.70 -16.17
CA PHE A 213 4.46 -1.93 -15.40
C PHE A 213 3.51 -1.76 -14.21
N SER A 214 3.41 -0.54 -13.65
CA SER A 214 2.35 -0.24 -12.68
C SER A 214 0.95 -0.28 -13.34
N LEU A 215 0.82 0.19 -14.60
CA LEU A 215 -0.42 0.07 -15.38
C LEU A 215 -0.79 -1.38 -15.64
N THR A 216 0.16 -2.24 -16.05
CA THR A 216 -0.14 -3.67 -16.26
C THR A 216 -0.60 -4.35 -14.97
N SER A 217 -0.04 -3.97 -13.81
CA SER A 217 -0.51 -4.42 -12.50
C SER A 217 -1.92 -3.92 -12.19
N HIS A 218 -2.23 -2.66 -12.54
CA HIS A 218 -3.57 -2.09 -12.42
C HIS A 218 -4.59 -2.88 -13.24
N LEU A 219 -4.34 -3.09 -14.53
CA LEU A 219 -5.25 -3.84 -15.39
C LEU A 219 -5.55 -5.22 -14.83
N ARG A 220 -4.53 -5.90 -14.32
CA ARG A 220 -4.67 -7.20 -13.68
C ARG A 220 -5.55 -7.14 -12.42
N CYS A 221 -5.29 -6.17 -11.54
CA CYS A 221 -6.03 -6.03 -10.28
C CYS A 221 -7.48 -5.60 -10.50
N ALA A 222 -7.71 -4.66 -11.41
CA ALA A 222 -9.02 -4.04 -11.61
C ALA A 222 -9.96 -4.92 -12.44
N TYR A 223 -9.43 -5.63 -13.46
CA TYR A 223 -10.25 -6.23 -14.51
C TYR A 223 -10.10 -7.74 -14.62
N TRP A 224 -9.01 -8.33 -14.16
CA TRP A 224 -8.73 -9.77 -14.31
C TRP A 224 -8.47 -10.48 -12.99
N ASP A 225 -9.21 -10.12 -11.93
CA ASP A 225 -9.21 -10.78 -10.62
C ASP A 225 -7.81 -11.01 -10.01
N ASN A 226 -6.90 -10.06 -10.28
CA ASN A 226 -5.49 -10.12 -9.90
C ASN A 226 -4.70 -11.26 -10.59
N MET A 227 -5.21 -11.82 -11.66
CA MET A 227 -4.56 -12.85 -12.47
C MET A 227 -3.87 -12.28 -13.70
N GLY A 228 -2.86 -12.97 -14.23
CA GLY A 228 -2.33 -12.66 -15.57
C GLY A 228 -3.37 -12.92 -16.65
N LEU A 229 -3.36 -12.13 -17.74
CA LEU A 229 -4.35 -12.24 -18.80
C LEU A 229 -4.50 -13.69 -19.34
N HIS A 230 -3.38 -14.39 -19.55
CA HIS A 230 -3.42 -15.78 -20.03
C HIS A 230 -4.08 -16.73 -19.03
N ALA A 231 -3.78 -16.59 -17.73
CA ALA A 231 -4.39 -17.42 -16.68
C ALA A 231 -5.89 -17.13 -16.57
N TRP A 232 -6.26 -15.85 -16.61
CA TRP A 232 -7.66 -15.44 -16.60
C TRP A 232 -8.44 -16.01 -17.79
N THR A 233 -7.86 -15.98 -19.00
CA THR A 233 -8.50 -16.54 -20.22
C THR A 233 -8.66 -18.06 -20.11
N LEU A 234 -7.71 -18.76 -19.50
CA LEU A 234 -7.83 -20.21 -19.28
C LEU A 234 -8.94 -20.56 -18.27
N GLU A 235 -9.12 -19.73 -17.23
CA GLU A 235 -10.19 -19.90 -16.25
C GLU A 235 -11.57 -19.46 -16.78
N HIS A 236 -11.60 -18.60 -17.81
CA HIS A 236 -12.81 -18.05 -18.41
C HIS A 236 -12.85 -18.29 -19.93
N PRO A 237 -12.83 -19.55 -20.41
CA PRO A 237 -12.64 -19.88 -21.82
C PRO A 237 -13.76 -19.36 -22.73
N ALA A 238 -14.96 -19.13 -22.19
CA ALA A 238 -16.08 -18.57 -22.93
C ALA A 238 -16.18 -17.05 -22.88
N ALA A 239 -15.33 -16.36 -22.10
CA ALA A 239 -15.40 -14.93 -21.91
C ALA A 239 -14.38 -14.19 -22.80
N ASN A 240 -14.82 -13.06 -23.37
CA ASN A 240 -13.90 -12.17 -24.07
C ASN A 240 -13.07 -11.36 -23.04
N PRO A 241 -11.72 -11.46 -23.02
CA PRO A 241 -10.89 -10.76 -22.03
C PRO A 241 -10.91 -9.24 -22.15
N VAL A 242 -11.43 -8.67 -23.23
CA VAL A 242 -11.59 -7.23 -23.38
C VAL A 242 -12.86 -6.71 -22.70
N THR A 243 -13.89 -7.54 -22.54
CA THR A 243 -15.18 -7.15 -21.93
C THR A 243 -15.02 -6.55 -20.53
N PRO A 244 -14.22 -7.11 -19.59
CA PRO A 244 -14.05 -6.54 -18.25
C PRO A 244 -13.55 -5.09 -18.26
N LEU A 245 -12.80 -4.67 -19.27
CA LEU A 245 -12.27 -3.30 -19.38
C LEU A 245 -13.36 -2.24 -19.48
N TRP A 246 -14.56 -2.62 -19.87
CA TRP A 246 -15.75 -1.75 -19.99
C TRP A 246 -16.66 -1.79 -18.75
N ALA A 247 -16.41 -2.71 -17.81
CA ALA A 247 -17.25 -2.86 -16.62
C ALA A 247 -17.07 -1.73 -15.58
N GLY A 248 -16.06 -0.89 -15.73
CA GLY A 248 -15.72 0.16 -14.78
C GLY A 248 -14.94 -0.36 -13.55
N LEU A 249 -14.50 0.58 -12.74
CA LEU A 249 -13.71 0.26 -11.55
C LEU A 249 -14.57 -0.32 -10.42
N PRO A 250 -14.04 -1.26 -9.62
CA PRO A 250 -14.72 -1.75 -8.42
C PRO A 250 -15.09 -0.61 -7.47
N GLN A 251 -16.22 -0.77 -6.80
CA GLN A 251 -16.70 0.20 -5.80
C GLN A 251 -16.07 -0.08 -4.43
N PRO A 252 -15.85 0.96 -3.60
CA PRO A 252 -15.32 0.81 -2.24
C PRO A 252 -16.42 0.31 -1.29
N LEU A 253 -16.50 -1.01 -1.12
CA LEU A 253 -17.42 -1.63 -0.18
C LEU A 253 -16.77 -1.75 1.21
N PRO A 254 -17.54 -1.67 2.32
CA PRO A 254 -17.04 -1.92 3.65
C PRO A 254 -16.68 -3.41 3.85
N ALA A 255 -15.69 -3.70 4.68
CA ALA A 255 -15.49 -5.05 5.21
C ALA A 255 -16.59 -5.39 6.21
N GLY A 256 -16.97 -6.67 6.29
CA GLY A 256 -17.96 -7.13 7.26
C GLY A 256 -17.49 -6.89 8.69
N GLN A 257 -18.35 -6.33 9.53
CA GLN A 257 -18.05 -6.18 10.97
C GLN A 257 -18.27 -7.49 11.72
N PRO A 258 -17.41 -7.84 12.69
CA PRO A 258 -17.70 -8.92 13.63
C PRO A 258 -18.99 -8.65 14.40
N ALA A 259 -19.68 -9.72 14.80
CA ALA A 259 -20.88 -9.61 15.63
C ALA A 259 -20.58 -8.86 16.95
N PRO A 260 -21.55 -8.13 17.52
CA PRO A 260 -21.33 -7.38 18.77
C PRO A 260 -20.75 -8.23 19.91
N GLN A 261 -21.16 -9.49 20.01
CA GLN A 261 -20.67 -10.43 21.01
C GLN A 261 -19.19 -10.78 20.83
N GLN A 262 -18.74 -10.99 19.58
CA GLN A 262 -17.32 -11.20 19.27
C GLN A 262 -16.46 -9.99 19.61
N ARG A 263 -17.01 -8.77 19.45
CA ARG A 263 -16.33 -7.53 19.84
C ARG A 263 -16.16 -7.41 21.36
N ALA A 264 -17.21 -7.77 22.12
CA ALA A 264 -17.15 -7.81 23.58
C ALA A 264 -16.11 -8.81 24.08
N ASP A 265 -16.06 -10.00 23.49
CA ASP A 265 -15.08 -11.05 23.84
C ASP A 265 -13.63 -10.61 23.55
N LEU A 266 -13.40 -9.92 22.44
CA LEU A 266 -12.08 -9.35 22.10
C LEU A 266 -11.64 -8.32 23.15
N THR A 267 -12.55 -7.48 23.62
CA THR A 267 -12.26 -6.47 24.66
C THR A 267 -12.03 -7.09 26.02
N ALA A 268 -12.77 -8.16 26.35
CA ALA A 268 -12.63 -8.88 27.63
C ALA A 268 -11.29 -9.62 27.73
N ARG A 269 -10.74 -10.10 26.63
CA ARG A 269 -9.47 -10.82 26.57
C ARG A 269 -8.29 -9.87 26.68
N LYS A 270 -7.75 -9.71 27.90
CA LYS A 270 -6.56 -8.88 28.13
C LYS A 270 -5.32 -9.44 27.43
N GLN A 271 -4.60 -8.54 26.77
CA GLN A 271 -3.37 -8.84 26.03
C GLN A 271 -2.18 -8.13 26.68
N ASN A 272 -1.02 -8.77 26.61
CA ASN A 272 0.23 -8.17 27.06
C ASN A 272 1.24 -8.22 25.91
N PRO A 273 1.16 -7.28 24.95
CA PRO A 273 2.09 -7.20 23.84
C PRO A 273 3.53 -7.03 24.33
N ALA A 274 4.46 -7.67 23.64
CA ALA A 274 5.89 -7.43 23.82
C ALA A 274 6.28 -6.21 22.96
N TRP A 275 5.97 -5.01 23.47
CA TRP A 275 6.21 -3.76 22.74
C TRP A 275 7.66 -3.63 22.30
N VAL A 276 7.85 -3.12 21.08
CA VAL A 276 9.17 -2.76 20.57
C VAL A 276 9.39 -1.29 20.83
N GLU A 277 10.50 -0.96 21.49
CA GLU A 277 10.83 0.42 21.83
C GLU A 277 11.08 1.25 20.57
N PRO A 278 10.71 2.55 20.54
CA PRO A 278 10.83 3.40 19.36
C PRO A 278 12.24 3.45 18.76
N ASP A 279 13.28 3.46 19.59
CA ASP A 279 14.68 3.50 19.11
C ASP A 279 15.11 2.21 18.41
N GLU A 280 14.50 1.09 18.74
CA GLU A 280 14.73 -0.20 18.11
C GLU A 280 13.77 -0.52 16.99
N SER A 281 12.63 0.17 16.93
CA SER A 281 11.54 -0.15 16.00
C SER A 281 11.86 0.18 14.56
N LEU A 282 11.77 -0.84 13.71
CA LEU A 282 11.88 -0.70 12.26
C LEU A 282 10.69 0.10 11.69
N GLN A 283 9.49 -0.17 12.18
CA GLN A 283 8.27 0.51 11.73
C GLN A 283 8.29 2.00 12.11
N TRP A 284 8.68 2.33 13.34
CA TRP A 284 8.84 3.71 13.75
C TRP A 284 9.93 4.44 12.96
N CYS A 285 11.06 3.78 12.69
CA CYS A 285 12.11 4.32 11.83
C CYS A 285 11.58 4.69 10.42
N PHE A 286 10.75 3.84 9.81
CA PHE A 286 10.15 4.13 8.51
C PHE A 286 9.09 5.23 8.59
N PHE A 287 8.34 5.29 9.69
CA PHE A 287 7.38 6.36 9.89
C PHE A 287 8.07 7.74 9.99
N ARG A 288 9.13 7.83 10.79
CA ARG A 288 9.97 9.05 10.85
C ARG A 288 10.46 9.47 9.45
N ARG A 289 10.90 8.52 8.63
CA ARG A 289 11.30 8.80 7.23
C ARG A 289 10.15 9.31 6.39
N SER A 290 8.93 8.83 6.61
CA SER A 290 7.73 9.32 5.93
C SER A 290 7.48 10.78 6.24
N ILE A 291 7.56 11.17 7.51
CA ILE A 291 7.44 12.56 7.96
C ILE A 291 8.51 13.43 7.28
N LEU A 292 9.79 13.04 7.41
CA LEU A 292 10.91 13.80 6.84
C LEU A 292 10.77 13.95 5.31
N SER A 293 10.35 12.90 4.62
CA SER A 293 10.13 12.93 3.17
C SER A 293 9.00 13.90 2.78
N LEU A 294 7.93 13.99 3.55
CA LEU A 294 6.85 14.95 3.32
C LEU A 294 7.33 16.38 3.61
N ARG A 295 8.05 16.61 4.71
CA ARG A 295 8.63 17.93 5.02
C ARG A 295 9.62 18.39 3.95
N GLN A 296 10.47 17.51 3.42
CA GLN A 296 11.35 17.81 2.28
C GLN A 296 10.59 18.22 1.01
N ARG A 297 9.31 17.84 0.90
CA ARG A 297 8.40 18.28 -0.17
C ARG A 297 7.59 19.51 0.23
N HIS A 298 8.03 20.24 1.25
CA HIS A 298 7.34 21.42 1.76
C HIS A 298 5.89 21.13 2.23
N CYS A 299 5.64 19.92 2.73
CA CYS A 299 4.35 19.61 3.33
C CYS A 299 4.34 20.03 4.79
N ASP A 300 3.23 20.61 5.21
CA ASP A 300 2.91 20.84 6.61
C ASP A 300 2.23 19.59 7.17
N VAL A 301 2.93 18.84 8.02
CA VAL A 301 2.51 17.52 8.48
C VAL A 301 1.94 17.61 9.89
N PHE A 302 0.70 17.17 10.07
CA PHE A 302 0.12 16.86 11.37
C PHE A 302 0.09 15.35 11.58
N VAL A 303 0.51 14.86 12.75
CA VAL A 303 0.53 13.42 13.06
C VAL A 303 -0.60 13.05 14.01
N LEU A 304 -1.44 12.09 13.61
CA LEU A 304 -2.40 11.42 14.48
C LEU A 304 -1.80 10.10 14.95
N VAL A 305 -1.58 9.94 16.25
CA VAL A 305 -1.07 8.70 16.87
C VAL A 305 -2.25 7.89 17.43
N GLY A 306 -2.54 6.74 16.85
CA GLY A 306 -3.72 5.95 17.21
C GLY A 306 -4.99 6.37 16.44
N PRO A 307 -6.19 5.94 16.83
CA PRO A 307 -6.52 5.39 18.16
C PRO A 307 -6.04 3.94 18.37
N PHE A 308 -5.83 3.57 19.61
CA PHE A 308 -5.53 2.22 20.04
C PHE A 308 -6.50 1.81 21.14
N ASN A 309 -7.01 0.58 21.08
CA ASN A 309 -7.96 0.07 22.05
C ASN A 309 -7.24 -0.37 23.34
N GLU A 310 -6.89 0.59 24.18
CA GLU A 310 -6.20 0.36 25.45
C GLU A 310 -7.00 -0.57 26.39
N HIS A 311 -8.33 -0.66 26.21
CA HIS A 311 -9.18 -1.56 26.99
C HIS A 311 -8.88 -3.04 26.75
N THR A 312 -8.17 -3.39 25.69
CA THR A 312 -7.72 -4.77 25.45
C THR A 312 -6.41 -5.11 26.16
N LEU A 313 -5.75 -4.14 26.77
CA LEU A 313 -4.45 -4.33 27.42
C LEU A 313 -4.61 -4.77 28.88
N GLY A 314 -3.78 -5.73 29.30
CA GLY A 314 -3.51 -5.98 30.73
C GLY A 314 -2.49 -4.97 31.27
N GLU A 315 -2.29 -4.94 32.58
CA GLU A 315 -1.43 -3.95 33.25
C GLU A 315 0.01 -3.87 32.63
N PRO A 316 0.74 -5.00 32.44
CA PRO A 316 2.06 -4.93 31.80
C PRO A 316 2.00 -4.41 30.36
N GLY A 317 0.96 -4.81 29.61
CA GLY A 317 0.76 -4.36 28.24
C GLY A 317 0.46 -2.87 28.15
N LYS A 318 -0.32 -2.34 29.10
CA LYS A 318 -0.65 -0.92 29.19
C LYS A 318 0.56 -0.07 29.59
N ALA A 319 1.31 -0.47 30.59
CA ALA A 319 2.55 0.23 30.97
C ALA A 319 3.56 0.30 29.79
N GLY A 320 3.68 -0.77 29.01
CA GLY A 320 4.48 -0.76 27.80
C GLY A 320 3.93 0.18 26.71
N TYR A 321 2.61 0.20 26.52
CA TYR A 321 1.97 1.13 25.58
C TYR A 321 2.20 2.59 25.98
N ASP A 322 1.97 2.93 27.24
CA ASP A 322 2.11 4.30 27.76
C ASP A 322 3.55 4.81 27.57
N ARG A 323 4.56 3.94 27.81
CA ARG A 323 5.97 4.26 27.54
C ARG A 323 6.21 4.53 26.06
N VAL A 324 5.84 3.59 25.17
CA VAL A 324 6.03 3.74 23.72
C VAL A 324 5.33 4.99 23.20
N LYS A 325 4.09 5.24 23.66
CA LYS A 325 3.33 6.43 23.30
C LYS A 325 4.05 7.72 23.72
N SER A 326 4.50 7.78 24.98
CA SER A 326 5.22 8.96 25.53
C SER A 326 6.51 9.23 24.78
N GLU A 327 7.28 8.20 24.41
CA GLU A 327 8.51 8.37 23.62
C GLU A 327 8.24 8.86 22.20
N ILE A 328 7.16 8.37 21.57
CA ILE A 328 6.71 8.84 20.26
C ILE A 328 6.31 10.33 20.33
N GLU A 329 5.50 10.71 21.31
CA GLU A 329 5.08 12.10 21.51
C GLU A 329 6.28 13.01 21.81
N ALA A 330 7.22 12.58 22.67
CA ALA A 330 8.45 13.31 22.96
C ALA A 330 9.31 13.54 21.70
N TRP A 331 9.42 12.51 20.84
CA TRP A 331 10.14 12.65 19.58
C TRP A 331 9.44 13.66 18.64
N LEU A 332 8.12 13.58 18.51
CA LEU A 332 7.33 14.49 17.67
C LEU A 332 7.47 15.94 18.18
N GLN A 333 7.39 16.14 19.48
CA GLN A 333 7.57 17.46 20.12
C GLN A 333 8.98 18.01 19.90
N ALA A 334 10.02 17.19 20.09
CA ALA A 334 11.42 17.60 19.90
C ALA A 334 11.73 17.98 18.44
N HIS A 335 10.92 17.50 17.47
CA HIS A 335 11.06 17.84 16.06
C HIS A 335 10.04 18.87 15.57
N GLU A 336 9.32 19.52 16.49
CA GLU A 336 8.32 20.55 16.20
C GLU A 336 7.25 20.06 15.21
N ILE A 337 6.78 18.81 15.39
CA ILE A 337 5.75 18.22 14.55
C ILE A 337 4.43 18.29 15.32
N PRO A 338 3.44 19.07 14.83
CA PRO A 338 2.14 19.12 15.47
C PRO A 338 1.48 17.74 15.41
N HIS A 339 0.93 17.31 16.55
CA HIS A 339 0.38 15.98 16.68
C HIS A 339 -0.75 15.91 17.71
N LEU A 340 -1.49 14.82 17.65
CA LEU A 340 -2.47 14.42 18.65
C LEU A 340 -2.36 12.90 18.88
N ALA A 341 -2.14 12.51 20.12
CA ALA A 341 -2.43 11.16 20.61
C ALA A 341 -3.73 11.23 21.42
N PRO A 342 -4.88 10.93 20.82
CA PRO A 342 -6.17 11.16 21.45
C PRO A 342 -6.33 10.26 22.69
N PRO A 343 -7.12 10.68 23.68
CA PRO A 343 -7.53 9.79 24.74
C PRO A 343 -8.26 8.57 24.16
N PRO A 344 -8.21 7.40 24.84
CA PRO A 344 -8.84 6.20 24.33
C PRO A 344 -10.35 6.42 24.14
N LEU A 345 -10.87 5.95 23.02
CA LEU A 345 -12.31 5.92 22.80
C LEU A 345 -12.95 4.91 23.78
N PRO A 346 -14.24 5.06 24.13
CA PRO A 346 -14.96 4.02 24.86
C PRO A 346 -14.80 2.64 24.21
N ALA A 347 -14.65 1.59 25.01
CA ALA A 347 -14.42 0.23 24.54
C ALA A 347 -15.45 -0.24 23.48
N ALA A 348 -16.72 0.12 23.67
CA ALA A 348 -17.80 -0.22 22.75
C ALA A 348 -17.68 0.41 21.37
N LEU A 349 -16.81 1.42 21.19
CA LEU A 349 -16.60 2.11 19.93
C LEU A 349 -15.46 1.51 19.09
N TYR A 350 -14.84 0.42 19.55
CA TYR A 350 -13.89 -0.35 18.77
C TYR A 350 -14.47 -1.65 18.25
N VAL A 351 -14.03 -2.06 17.07
CA VAL A 351 -14.28 -3.39 16.54
C VAL A 351 -13.23 -4.38 17.04
N ASP A 352 -11.97 -3.94 17.10
CA ASP A 352 -10.80 -4.72 17.51
C ASP A 352 -9.75 -3.85 18.23
N THR A 353 -8.48 -4.20 18.10
CA THR A 353 -7.37 -3.51 18.78
C THR A 353 -7.15 -2.07 18.30
N SER A 354 -7.54 -1.70 17.08
CA SER A 354 -7.24 -0.37 16.54
C SER A 354 -8.34 0.24 15.66
N HIS A 355 -9.36 -0.52 15.27
CA HIS A 355 -10.37 -0.03 14.35
C HIS A 355 -11.64 0.43 15.06
N PRO A 356 -11.99 1.73 14.96
CA PRO A 356 -13.26 2.25 15.45
C PRO A 356 -14.45 1.78 14.59
N ILE A 357 -15.65 1.78 15.19
CA ILE A 357 -16.92 1.81 14.45
C ILE A 357 -17.25 3.25 14.01
N ALA A 358 -18.32 3.45 13.25
CA ALA A 358 -18.73 4.76 12.72
C ALA A 358 -18.79 5.85 13.82
N GLN A 359 -19.43 5.55 14.97
CA GLN A 359 -19.51 6.48 16.09
C GLN A 359 -18.13 6.79 16.69
N GLY A 360 -17.21 5.82 16.68
CA GLY A 360 -15.83 6.02 17.11
C GLY A 360 -15.08 6.97 16.21
N TYR A 361 -15.24 6.86 14.89
CA TYR A 361 -14.67 7.82 13.93
C TYR A 361 -15.27 9.22 14.08
N ALA A 362 -16.58 9.32 14.31
CA ALA A 362 -17.23 10.60 14.57
C ALA A 362 -16.69 11.28 15.83
N LEU A 363 -16.43 10.50 16.91
CA LEU A 363 -15.81 11.02 18.13
C LEU A 363 -14.36 11.42 17.92
N LEU A 364 -13.58 10.62 17.19
CA LEU A 364 -12.19 10.92 16.87
C LEU A 364 -12.06 12.21 16.04
N ALA A 365 -12.94 12.40 15.05
CA ALA A 365 -12.99 13.62 14.27
C ALA A 365 -13.33 14.84 15.14
N LYS A 366 -14.24 14.69 16.10
CA LYS A 366 -14.56 15.72 17.10
C LYS A 366 -13.32 16.08 17.92
N GLN A 367 -12.63 15.10 18.48
CA GLN A 367 -11.41 15.31 19.29
C GLN A 367 -10.32 16.06 18.48
N LEU A 368 -10.13 15.72 17.19
CA LEU A 368 -9.20 16.43 16.31
C LEU A 368 -9.62 17.88 16.13
N LEU A 369 -10.88 18.14 15.77
CA LEU A 369 -11.37 19.51 15.51
C LEU A 369 -11.42 20.39 16.79
N GLU A 370 -11.52 19.79 17.97
CA GLU A 370 -11.44 20.51 19.25
C GLU A 370 -10.00 20.75 19.70
N ASN A 371 -9.03 20.01 19.17
CA ASN A 371 -7.62 20.14 19.52
C ASN A 371 -7.03 21.46 18.99
N THR A 372 -6.40 22.24 19.87
CA THR A 372 -5.85 23.57 19.54
C THR A 372 -4.74 23.49 18.49
N ALA A 373 -3.83 22.51 18.62
CA ALA A 373 -2.73 22.33 17.67
C ALA A 373 -3.26 21.94 16.26
N PHE A 374 -4.30 21.10 16.20
CA PHE A 374 -4.93 20.74 14.94
C PHE A 374 -5.63 21.92 14.29
N ARG A 375 -6.34 22.74 15.06
CA ARG A 375 -6.99 23.97 14.55
C ARG A 375 -5.97 24.99 14.05
N SER A 376 -4.90 25.21 14.80
CA SER A 376 -3.81 26.10 14.37
C SER A 376 -3.17 25.61 13.08
N TRP A 377 -2.88 24.31 12.98
CA TRP A 377 -2.35 23.69 11.77
C TRP A 377 -3.31 23.81 10.58
N LEU A 378 -4.62 23.67 10.77
CA LEU A 378 -5.61 23.87 9.72
C LEU A 378 -5.71 25.34 9.25
N GLY A 379 -5.50 26.29 10.16
CA GLY A 379 -5.56 27.73 9.88
C GLY A 379 -4.27 28.28 9.27
N ALA A 380 -3.13 27.64 9.52
CA ALA A 380 -1.84 27.94 8.89
C ALA A 380 -1.82 27.40 7.44
N GLY A 381 -2.70 27.87 6.58
CA GLY A 381 -2.67 27.52 5.16
C GLY A 381 -1.33 27.92 4.51
N PRO A 382 -1.02 27.46 3.27
CA PRO A 382 0.28 27.68 2.61
C PRO A 382 0.66 29.15 2.37
N GLU A 383 -0.18 30.10 2.69
CA GLU A 383 0.10 31.53 2.54
C GLU A 383 0.94 32.15 3.67
N THR A 384 1.20 31.46 4.79
CA THR A 384 1.89 32.04 5.95
C THR A 384 3.29 31.51 6.21
N SER A 385 3.80 30.57 5.46
CA SER A 385 5.20 30.14 5.57
C SER A 385 6.10 30.93 4.61
N LEU A 386 6.29 32.24 4.85
CA LEU A 386 7.50 32.92 4.40
C LEU A 386 8.69 32.24 5.08
N PRO A 387 9.75 31.86 4.34
CA PRO A 387 10.91 31.23 4.94
C PRO A 387 11.62 32.25 5.82
N THR A 388 11.50 32.10 7.12
CA THR A 388 12.52 32.61 8.03
C THR A 388 13.81 31.92 7.62
N GLN A 389 14.73 32.67 7.03
CA GLN A 389 16.13 32.26 6.86
C GLN A 389 16.73 32.03 8.26
N GLY A 390 16.51 30.82 8.78
CA GLY A 390 17.30 30.27 9.86
C GLY A 390 18.62 29.75 9.29
N PRO A 391 19.72 29.72 10.08
CA PRO A 391 21.00 29.21 9.62
C PRO A 391 20.82 27.81 9.04
N GLU A 392 21.46 27.56 7.89
CA GLU A 392 21.49 26.25 7.25
C GLU A 392 21.72 25.16 8.29
N PRO A 393 20.81 24.22 8.50
CA PRO A 393 21.10 23.08 9.34
C PRO A 393 22.23 22.31 8.65
N SER A 394 23.39 22.25 9.31
CA SER A 394 24.45 21.30 8.98
C SER A 394 23.78 19.96 8.67
N ALA A 395 24.08 19.39 7.50
CA ALA A 395 23.47 18.18 6.96
C ALA A 395 23.22 17.18 8.09
N PRO A 396 21.98 16.78 8.36
CA PRO A 396 21.72 15.85 9.44
C PRO A 396 22.52 14.60 9.13
N ASN A 397 23.46 14.26 10.01
CA ASN A 397 24.09 12.95 10.04
C ASN A 397 22.98 11.94 9.76
N ALA A 398 23.13 11.19 8.67
CA ALA A 398 22.14 10.20 8.23
C ALA A 398 21.75 9.40 9.47
N ALA A 399 20.54 9.70 9.99
CA ALA A 399 20.08 9.20 11.28
C ALA A 399 20.35 7.70 11.27
N ALA A 400 21.30 7.30 12.08
CA ALA A 400 21.83 5.95 12.08
C ALA A 400 20.67 4.99 12.24
N LEU A 401 20.52 4.08 11.30
CA LEU A 401 19.71 2.88 11.52
C LEU A 401 20.12 2.31 12.88
N PRO A 402 19.22 1.74 13.66
CA PRO A 402 19.58 0.96 14.83
C PRO A 402 20.82 0.11 14.52
N ARG A 403 21.82 0.08 15.39
CA ARG A 403 23.12 -0.58 15.12
C ARG A 403 23.00 -2.01 14.59
N THR A 404 21.87 -2.67 14.85
CA THR A 404 21.51 -4.00 14.36
C THR A 404 21.22 -4.06 12.85
N PHE A 405 21.07 -2.92 12.15
CA PHE A 405 20.76 -2.85 10.73
C PHE A 405 21.85 -2.23 9.86
N ARG A 406 23.08 -2.10 10.37
CA ARG A 406 24.23 -1.83 9.50
C ARG A 406 24.52 -3.05 8.63
N PRO A 407 24.81 -2.86 7.32
CA PRO A 407 25.07 -3.95 6.38
C PRO A 407 26.23 -4.83 6.80
#